data_5d5168744157cc79490ad94f15c93ee4
#
_entry.id   5d5168744157cc79490ad94f15c93ee4
#
_cell.length_a   1.000
_cell.length_b   1.000
_cell.length_c   1.000
_cell.angle_alpha   90.00
_cell.angle_beta   90.00
_cell.angle_gamma   90.00
#
_symmetry.space_group_name_H-M   'P 1'
#
loop_
_entity.id
_entity.type
_entity.pdbx_description
1 polymer ?
#
loop_
_entity_poly.entity_id
_entity_poly.type
_entity_poly.pdbx_seq_one_letter_code
_entity_poly.pdbx_strand_id
1 'polypeptide(L)'
;MSASPASPLGAHRTTGRWAEAVLIVVAVVIGLSGFVLTALNRTGTSPAQAVQLGGALVLIGIVVHLWVRWKAPWADPIILPTAIALNGIGLAMISRLDMSYKILEAWQYYVGPRQAMWTGIGIALFCAVLMIPDYRVLRRWDWSAMVAGLVFLILPFIPFLGVEINGARIWIRLGPMSFQPAELTKVLLAVFFASFLVANRDNLALAGRRVMGINLPRARHLVPL
;
A
#
# COMPACT_ATOMS: atom_id res chain seq x y z
N MET A 1 17.94 28.88 38.03
CA MET A 1 16.95 28.16 37.19
C MET A 1 17.71 27.11 36.42
N SER A 2 17.68 25.87 36.90
CA SER A 2 18.34 24.68 36.31
C SER A 2 17.52 24.21 35.15
N ALA A 3 18.06 24.30 33.92
CA ALA A 3 17.45 23.72 32.73
C ALA A 3 17.49 22.19 32.86
N SER A 4 16.34 21.57 32.96
CA SER A 4 16.19 20.11 32.89
C SER A 4 16.71 19.63 31.54
N PRO A 5 17.59 18.63 31.48
CA PRO A 5 18.08 18.10 30.21
C PRO A 5 16.88 17.49 29.47
N ALA A 6 16.62 17.99 28.25
CA ALA A 6 15.64 17.41 27.36
C ALA A 6 15.94 15.90 27.23
N SER A 7 14.97 15.08 27.59
CA SER A 7 15.04 13.65 27.41
C SER A 7 15.34 13.34 25.94
N PRO A 8 16.28 12.46 25.61
CA PRO A 8 16.56 12.10 24.23
C PRO A 8 15.30 11.46 23.63
N LEU A 9 14.64 12.18 22.76
CA LEU A 9 13.62 11.64 21.85
C LEU A 9 14.30 10.53 21.04
N GLY A 10 14.05 9.29 21.39
CA GLY A 10 14.48 8.19 20.54
C GLY A 10 15.26 7.04 21.17
N ALA A 11 14.93 6.64 22.39
CA ALA A 11 15.14 5.23 22.70
C ALA A 11 14.15 4.43 21.84
N HIS A 12 14.55 4.10 20.61
CA HIS A 12 13.83 3.16 19.76
C HIS A 12 13.74 1.83 20.51
N ARG A 13 12.63 1.62 21.21
CA ARG A 13 12.33 0.35 21.85
C ARG A 13 12.26 -0.69 20.73
N THR A 14 13.19 -1.62 20.71
CA THR A 14 13.14 -2.85 19.91
C THR A 14 12.02 -3.78 20.40
N THR A 15 10.88 -3.19 20.76
CA THR A 15 9.74 -3.87 21.35
C THR A 15 8.91 -4.47 20.24
N GLY A 16 8.65 -5.76 20.34
CA GLY A 16 7.59 -6.40 19.57
C GLY A 16 8.02 -7.41 18.52
N ARG A 17 9.30 -7.80 18.43
CA ARG A 17 9.72 -8.83 17.46
C ARG A 17 8.91 -10.13 17.57
N TRP A 18 8.68 -10.60 18.78
CA TRP A 18 7.85 -11.76 19.03
C TRP A 18 6.37 -11.49 18.76
N ALA A 19 5.88 -10.31 19.17
CA ALA A 19 4.50 -9.92 18.91
C ALA A 19 4.21 -9.85 17.42
N GLU A 20 5.10 -9.25 16.61
CA GLU A 20 4.95 -9.21 15.17
C GLU A 20 4.95 -10.62 14.56
N ALA A 21 5.86 -11.50 14.97
CA ALA A 21 5.90 -12.87 14.47
C ALA A 21 4.61 -13.64 14.81
N VAL A 22 4.11 -13.50 16.04
CA VAL A 22 2.84 -14.12 16.46
C VAL A 22 1.68 -13.56 15.66
N LEU A 23 1.62 -12.23 15.46
CA LEU A 23 0.57 -11.60 14.67
C LEU A 23 0.63 -12.02 13.19
N ILE A 24 1.81 -12.23 12.62
CA ILE A 24 1.96 -12.78 11.27
C ILE A 24 1.38 -14.20 11.20
N VAL A 25 1.69 -15.05 12.18
CA VAL A 25 1.09 -16.40 12.23
C VAL A 25 -0.43 -16.33 12.29
N VAL A 26 -0.99 -15.47 13.15
CA VAL A 26 -2.43 -15.25 13.23
C VAL A 26 -2.99 -14.75 11.90
N ALA A 27 -2.33 -13.80 11.25
CA ALA A 27 -2.74 -13.25 9.96
C ALA A 27 -2.77 -14.33 8.87
N VAL A 28 -1.76 -15.18 8.81
CA VAL A 28 -1.69 -16.31 7.87
C VAL A 28 -2.79 -17.33 8.16
N VAL A 29 -3.02 -17.66 9.44
CA VAL A 29 -4.10 -18.57 9.84
C VAL A 29 -5.47 -18.04 9.42
N ILE A 30 -5.72 -16.74 9.60
CA ILE A 30 -6.97 -16.10 9.16
C ILE A 30 -7.15 -16.24 7.63
N GLY A 31 -6.14 -15.89 6.85
CA GLY A 31 -6.19 -15.98 5.39
C GLY A 31 -6.37 -17.43 4.91
N LEU A 32 -5.62 -18.36 5.50
CA LEU A 32 -5.68 -19.77 5.15
C LEU A 32 -7.02 -20.39 5.54
N SER A 33 -7.55 -20.10 6.73
CA SER A 33 -8.86 -20.61 7.16
C SER A 33 -9.98 -20.13 6.25
N GLY A 34 -9.98 -18.85 5.85
CA GLY A 34 -10.91 -18.29 4.89
C GLY A 34 -10.88 -19.04 3.55
N PHE A 35 -9.68 -19.34 3.06
CA PHE A 35 -9.49 -20.10 1.82
C PHE A 35 -9.98 -21.56 1.95
N VAL A 36 -9.57 -22.25 3.01
CA VAL A 36 -9.95 -23.66 3.26
C VAL A 36 -11.47 -23.80 3.43
N LEU A 37 -12.09 -22.93 4.24
CA LEU A 37 -13.55 -22.94 4.44
C LEU A 37 -14.30 -22.70 3.13
N THR A 38 -13.80 -21.78 2.29
CA THR A 38 -14.38 -21.53 0.97
C THR A 38 -14.29 -22.76 0.07
N ALA A 39 -13.14 -23.42 0.04
CA ALA A 39 -12.91 -24.61 -0.76
C ALA A 39 -13.77 -25.79 -0.29
N LEU A 40 -13.79 -26.09 0.99
CA LEU A 40 -14.61 -27.16 1.57
C LEU A 40 -16.10 -26.96 1.28
N ASN A 41 -16.60 -25.72 1.43
CA ASN A 41 -18.01 -25.43 1.18
C ASN A 41 -18.42 -25.55 -0.30
N ARG A 42 -17.47 -25.39 -1.24
CA ARG A 42 -17.76 -25.41 -2.69
C ARG A 42 -17.44 -26.74 -3.36
N THR A 43 -16.38 -27.41 -2.95
CA THR A 43 -15.88 -28.62 -3.63
C THR A 43 -15.94 -29.86 -2.75
N GLY A 44 -16.23 -29.72 -1.46
CA GLY A 44 -16.25 -30.83 -0.49
C GLY A 44 -14.85 -31.43 -0.21
N THR A 45 -13.80 -30.93 -0.85
CA THR A 45 -12.45 -31.46 -0.72
C THR A 45 -11.51 -30.40 -0.18
N SER A 46 -10.57 -30.81 0.68
CA SER A 46 -9.43 -29.98 1.07
C SER A 46 -8.45 -29.94 -0.11
N PRO A 47 -8.31 -28.82 -0.80
CA PRO A 47 -7.52 -28.81 -2.02
C PRO A 47 -6.03 -28.80 -1.68
N ALA A 48 -5.25 -29.56 -2.44
CA ALA A 48 -3.79 -29.43 -2.45
C ALA A 48 -3.34 -27.98 -2.68
N GLN A 49 -4.15 -27.19 -3.39
CA GLN A 49 -3.98 -25.76 -3.59
C GLN A 49 -4.00 -24.96 -2.28
N ALA A 50 -4.72 -25.37 -1.24
CA ALA A 50 -4.71 -24.71 0.08
C ALA A 50 -3.35 -24.81 0.74
N VAL A 51 -2.68 -25.94 0.60
CA VAL A 51 -1.33 -26.15 1.13
C VAL A 51 -0.31 -25.29 0.39
N GLN A 52 -0.44 -25.21 -0.94
CA GLN A 52 0.44 -24.38 -1.77
C GLN A 52 0.26 -22.89 -1.46
N LEU A 53 -0.99 -22.42 -1.39
CA LEU A 53 -1.29 -21.01 -1.09
C LEU A 53 -0.88 -20.66 0.34
N GLY A 54 -1.17 -21.52 1.31
CA GLY A 54 -0.76 -21.36 2.70
C GLY A 54 0.76 -21.35 2.84
N GLY A 55 1.45 -22.26 2.18
CA GLY A 55 2.92 -22.29 2.15
C GLY A 55 3.51 -21.02 1.54
N ALA A 56 2.93 -20.51 0.45
CA ALA A 56 3.34 -19.26 -0.17
C ALA A 56 3.14 -18.06 0.78
N LEU A 57 1.99 -17.95 1.45
CA LEU A 57 1.72 -16.89 2.41
C LEU A 57 2.68 -16.93 3.61
N VAL A 58 2.97 -18.13 4.13
CA VAL A 58 3.96 -18.32 5.20
C VAL A 58 5.34 -17.88 4.73
N LEU A 59 5.78 -18.33 3.57
CA LEU A 59 7.09 -17.99 3.02
C LEU A 59 7.23 -16.48 2.81
N ILE A 60 6.22 -15.85 2.20
CA ILE A 60 6.16 -14.40 2.02
C ILE A 60 6.23 -13.68 3.37
N GLY A 61 5.42 -14.13 4.34
CA GLY A 61 5.41 -13.56 5.68
C GLY A 61 6.79 -13.62 6.35
N ILE A 62 7.48 -14.75 6.26
CA ILE A 62 8.83 -14.92 6.81
C ILE A 62 9.83 -14.01 6.09
N VAL A 63 9.86 -14.03 4.76
CA VAL A 63 10.82 -13.24 3.97
C VAL A 63 10.64 -11.76 4.23
N VAL A 64 9.39 -11.25 4.19
CA VAL A 64 9.11 -9.84 4.42
C VAL A 64 9.38 -9.45 5.88
N HIS A 65 9.04 -10.31 6.85
CA HIS A 65 9.37 -10.08 8.25
C HIS A 65 10.88 -9.93 8.47
N LEU A 66 11.68 -10.87 7.95
CA LEU A 66 13.13 -10.80 8.06
C LEU A 66 13.70 -9.55 7.37
N TRP A 67 13.15 -9.17 6.21
CA TRP A 67 13.54 -7.97 5.48
C TRP A 67 13.25 -6.69 6.27
N VAL A 68 12.05 -6.56 6.83
CA VAL A 68 11.67 -5.43 7.68
C VAL A 68 12.54 -5.36 8.91
N ARG A 69 12.83 -6.48 9.55
CA ARG A 69 13.72 -6.54 10.72
C ARG A 69 15.15 -6.11 10.42
N TRP A 70 15.62 -6.41 9.22
CA TRP A 70 16.95 -5.99 8.78
C TRP A 70 17.03 -4.52 8.40
N LYS A 71 16.06 -4.02 7.63
CA LYS A 71 16.09 -2.67 7.07
C LYS A 71 15.40 -1.61 7.93
N ALA A 72 14.37 -1.98 8.66
CA ALA A 72 13.57 -1.09 9.48
C ALA A 72 13.28 -1.70 10.87
N PRO A 73 14.29 -1.94 11.71
CA PRO A 73 14.12 -2.60 13.02
C PRO A 73 13.23 -1.80 13.98
N TRP A 74 12.98 -0.53 13.68
CA TRP A 74 12.14 0.41 14.41
C TRP A 74 10.68 0.46 13.90
N ALA A 75 10.36 -0.29 12.84
CA ALA A 75 9.01 -0.30 12.28
C ALA A 75 7.97 -0.83 13.28
N ASP A 76 6.75 -0.29 13.18
CA ASP A 76 5.63 -0.72 14.00
C ASP A 76 5.30 -2.21 13.72
N PRO A 77 5.22 -3.04 14.78
CA PRO A 77 4.98 -4.47 14.65
C PRO A 77 3.57 -4.85 14.17
N ILE A 78 2.63 -3.90 14.09
CA ILE A 78 1.23 -4.15 13.73
C ILE A 78 1.01 -4.01 12.21
N ILE A 79 1.73 -3.11 11.54
CA ILE A 79 1.48 -2.75 10.14
C ILE A 79 1.64 -3.96 9.22
N LEU A 80 2.74 -4.68 9.32
CA LEU A 80 3.02 -5.82 8.45
C LEU A 80 2.02 -6.98 8.64
N PRO A 81 1.73 -7.45 9.86
CA PRO A 81 0.72 -8.47 10.07
C PRO A 81 -0.67 -8.08 9.55
N THR A 82 -1.07 -6.83 9.74
CA THR A 82 -2.35 -6.32 9.25
C THR A 82 -2.42 -6.36 7.72
N ALA A 83 -1.35 -5.95 7.04
CA ALA A 83 -1.26 -6.02 5.58
C ALA A 83 -1.33 -7.48 5.07
N ILE A 84 -0.67 -8.43 5.76
CA ILE A 84 -0.72 -9.86 5.44
C ILE A 84 -2.14 -10.40 5.65
N ALA A 85 -2.79 -10.04 6.77
CA ALA A 85 -4.17 -10.47 7.05
C ALA A 85 -5.15 -10.00 5.97
N LEU A 86 -5.11 -8.70 5.63
CA LEU A 86 -5.96 -8.12 4.60
C LEU A 86 -5.71 -8.75 3.22
N ASN A 87 -4.45 -9.00 2.87
CA ASN A 87 -4.10 -9.67 1.63
C ASN A 87 -4.62 -11.13 1.62
N GLY A 88 -4.46 -11.85 2.73
CA GLY A 88 -4.97 -13.22 2.88
C GLY A 88 -6.49 -13.30 2.73
N ILE A 89 -7.24 -12.42 3.38
CA ILE A 89 -8.70 -12.32 3.25
C ILE A 89 -9.09 -11.98 1.80
N GLY A 90 -8.39 -11.02 1.18
CA GLY A 90 -8.62 -10.64 -0.21
C GLY A 90 -8.41 -11.80 -1.17
N LEU A 91 -7.33 -12.58 -1.02
CA LEU A 91 -7.07 -13.78 -1.81
C LEU A 91 -8.11 -14.88 -1.59
N ALA A 92 -8.60 -15.07 -0.35
CA ALA A 92 -9.67 -16.01 -0.07
C ALA A 92 -10.98 -15.62 -0.77
N MET A 93 -11.32 -14.34 -0.78
CA MET A 93 -12.50 -13.83 -1.51
C MET A 93 -12.36 -13.98 -3.02
N ILE A 94 -11.19 -13.66 -3.58
CA ILE A 94 -10.92 -13.83 -5.01
C ILE A 94 -11.00 -15.30 -5.41
N SER A 95 -10.42 -16.20 -4.63
CA SER A 95 -10.49 -17.63 -4.92
C SER A 95 -11.94 -18.16 -4.90
N ARG A 96 -12.79 -17.63 -4.01
CA ARG A 96 -14.22 -17.93 -4.01
C ARG A 96 -14.92 -17.51 -5.30
N LEU A 97 -14.60 -16.32 -5.82
CA LEU A 97 -15.13 -15.82 -7.09
C LEU A 97 -14.63 -16.66 -8.27
N ASP A 98 -13.36 -16.98 -8.31
CA ASP A 98 -12.75 -17.79 -9.36
C ASP A 98 -13.35 -19.21 -9.40
N MET A 99 -13.65 -19.80 -8.25
CA MET A 99 -14.37 -21.08 -8.19
C MET A 99 -15.78 -20.97 -8.79
N SER A 100 -16.48 -19.84 -8.58
CA SER A 100 -17.80 -19.60 -9.17
C SER A 100 -17.71 -19.43 -10.68
N TYR A 101 -16.72 -18.68 -11.17
CA TYR A 101 -16.48 -18.52 -12.60
C TYR A 101 -16.07 -19.82 -13.28
N LYS A 102 -15.36 -20.69 -12.57
CA LYS A 102 -15.03 -22.03 -13.06
C LYS A 102 -16.29 -22.87 -13.30
N ILE A 103 -17.25 -22.85 -12.39
CA ILE A 103 -18.52 -23.58 -12.52
C ILE A 103 -19.35 -23.04 -13.70
N LEU A 104 -19.28 -21.75 -13.96
CA LEU A 104 -20.00 -21.08 -15.05
C LEU A 104 -19.24 -21.12 -16.39
N GLU A 105 -18.09 -21.82 -16.46
CA GLU A 105 -17.19 -21.85 -17.63
C GLU A 105 -16.71 -20.47 -18.11
N ALA A 106 -16.78 -19.46 -17.22
CA ALA A 106 -16.46 -18.07 -17.52
C ALA A 106 -14.98 -17.74 -17.23
N TRP A 107 -14.07 -18.49 -17.84
CA TRP A 107 -12.62 -18.43 -17.61
C TRP A 107 -11.99 -17.06 -17.83
N GLN A 108 -12.58 -16.22 -18.68
CA GLN A 108 -12.14 -14.88 -18.96
C GLN A 108 -12.14 -13.94 -17.73
N TYR A 109 -12.91 -14.30 -16.70
CA TYR A 109 -13.04 -13.54 -15.47
C TYR A 109 -12.11 -14.02 -14.34
N TYR A 110 -11.22 -14.97 -14.62
CA TYR A 110 -10.25 -15.45 -13.63
C TYR A 110 -9.34 -14.31 -13.15
N VAL A 111 -9.38 -14.00 -11.86
CA VAL A 111 -8.67 -12.86 -11.25
C VAL A 111 -7.49 -13.33 -10.38
N GLY A 112 -7.54 -14.55 -9.82
CA GLY A 112 -6.56 -15.06 -8.86
C GLY A 112 -5.10 -14.97 -9.31
N PRO A 113 -4.73 -15.49 -10.50
CA PRO A 113 -3.35 -15.41 -10.98
C PRO A 113 -2.86 -13.96 -11.17
N ARG A 114 -3.75 -13.09 -11.61
CA ARG A 114 -3.48 -11.66 -11.80
C ARG A 114 -3.24 -10.97 -10.47
N GLN A 115 -4.05 -11.30 -9.46
CA GLN A 115 -3.89 -10.77 -8.10
C GLN A 115 -2.59 -11.27 -7.45
N ALA A 116 -2.23 -12.53 -7.62
CA ALA A 116 -0.96 -13.06 -7.11
C ALA A 116 0.24 -12.32 -7.69
N MET A 117 0.22 -12.02 -8.99
CA MET A 117 1.25 -11.23 -9.66
C MET A 117 1.33 -9.80 -9.10
N TRP A 118 0.19 -9.11 -8.92
CA TRP A 118 0.15 -7.77 -8.33
C TRP A 118 0.65 -7.77 -6.88
N THR A 119 0.32 -8.79 -6.11
CA THR A 119 0.85 -8.98 -4.75
C THR A 119 2.38 -9.10 -4.78
N GLY A 120 2.92 -9.91 -5.70
CA GLY A 120 4.37 -10.04 -5.88
C GLY A 120 5.05 -8.72 -6.24
N ILE A 121 4.49 -7.97 -7.20
CA ILE A 121 4.98 -6.64 -7.57
C ILE A 121 4.91 -5.68 -6.36
N GLY A 122 3.81 -5.67 -5.62
CA GLY A 122 3.65 -4.84 -4.43
C GLY A 122 4.69 -5.14 -3.35
N ILE A 123 4.98 -6.41 -3.10
CA ILE A 123 6.04 -6.83 -2.16
C ILE A 123 7.41 -6.39 -2.64
N ALA A 124 7.71 -6.57 -3.93
CA ALA A 124 8.98 -6.13 -4.52
C ALA A 124 9.18 -4.62 -4.38
N LEU A 125 8.14 -3.83 -4.69
CA LEU A 125 8.16 -2.37 -4.52
C LEU A 125 8.31 -1.98 -3.04
N PHE A 126 7.61 -2.64 -2.13
CA PHE A 126 7.74 -2.42 -0.69
C PHE A 126 9.19 -2.67 -0.23
N CYS A 127 9.77 -3.78 -0.63
CA CYS A 127 11.15 -4.09 -0.33
C CYS A 127 12.13 -3.07 -0.92
N ALA A 128 11.88 -2.60 -2.15
CA ALA A 128 12.70 -1.58 -2.81
C ALA A 128 12.64 -0.22 -2.08
N VAL A 129 11.44 0.20 -1.63
CA VAL A 129 11.28 1.44 -0.86
C VAL A 129 12.06 1.38 0.47
N LEU A 130 12.07 0.23 1.14
CA LEU A 130 12.86 0.03 2.37
C LEU A 130 14.38 0.06 2.14
N MET A 131 14.84 -0.06 0.90
CA MET A 131 16.26 0.11 0.56
C MET A 131 16.69 1.58 0.50
N ILE A 132 15.77 2.52 0.45
CA ILE A 132 16.08 3.95 0.45
C ILE A 132 16.56 4.35 1.85
N PRO A 133 17.85 4.70 2.03
CA PRO A 133 18.40 4.95 3.37
C PRO A 133 17.88 6.26 3.97
N ASP A 134 17.59 7.25 3.14
CA ASP A 134 17.04 8.55 3.58
C ASP A 134 15.90 8.98 2.66
N TYR A 135 14.68 8.93 3.17
CA TYR A 135 13.48 9.40 2.46
C TYR A 135 13.53 10.89 2.10
N ARG A 136 14.42 11.69 2.75
CA ARG A 136 14.59 13.11 2.45
C ARG A 136 15.10 13.34 1.02
N VAL A 137 15.69 12.34 0.39
CA VAL A 137 16.08 12.38 -1.03
C VAL A 137 14.86 12.63 -1.91
N LEU A 138 13.68 12.15 -1.54
CA LEU A 138 12.43 12.37 -2.28
C LEU A 138 12.08 13.87 -2.38
N ARG A 139 12.51 14.68 -1.43
CA ARG A 139 12.31 16.13 -1.43
C ARG A 139 12.98 16.84 -2.62
N ARG A 140 14.00 16.23 -3.21
CA ARG A 140 14.67 16.80 -4.40
C ARG A 140 13.81 16.68 -5.67
N TRP A 141 12.80 15.79 -5.62
CA TRP A 141 11.96 15.43 -6.75
C TRP A 141 10.49 15.83 -6.53
N ASP A 142 10.22 16.76 -5.59
CA ASP A 142 8.87 17.15 -5.23
C ASP A 142 8.07 17.69 -6.43
N TRP A 143 8.61 18.66 -7.16
CA TRP A 143 7.96 19.19 -8.36
C TRP A 143 7.84 18.16 -9.48
N SER A 144 8.84 17.32 -9.66
CA SER A 144 8.77 16.23 -10.63
C SER A 144 7.69 15.22 -10.24
N ALA A 145 7.53 14.94 -8.95
CA ALA A 145 6.47 14.07 -8.45
C ALA A 145 5.08 14.68 -8.69
N MET A 146 4.93 16.00 -8.50
CA MET A 146 3.68 16.70 -8.81
C MET A 146 3.32 16.57 -10.29
N VAL A 147 4.26 16.92 -11.18
CA VAL A 147 4.04 16.87 -12.64
C VAL A 147 3.73 15.44 -13.08
N ALA A 148 4.51 14.45 -12.60
CA ALA A 148 4.27 13.06 -12.90
C ALA A 148 2.89 12.59 -12.38
N GLY A 149 2.51 13.01 -11.17
CA GLY A 149 1.19 12.70 -10.61
C GLY A 149 0.05 13.24 -11.46
N LEU A 150 0.15 14.50 -11.93
CA LEU A 150 -0.84 15.10 -12.81
C LEU A 150 -0.89 14.38 -14.18
N VAL A 151 0.25 14.02 -14.75
CA VAL A 151 0.31 13.24 -15.99
C VAL A 151 -0.39 11.89 -15.81
N PHE A 152 -0.10 11.15 -14.74
CA PHE A 152 -0.77 9.88 -14.45
C PHE A 152 -2.29 10.05 -14.26
N LEU A 153 -2.73 11.16 -13.68
CA LEU A 153 -4.16 11.44 -13.49
C LEU A 153 -4.89 11.62 -14.83
N ILE A 154 -4.22 12.23 -15.81
CA ILE A 154 -4.80 12.49 -17.13
C ILE A 154 -4.73 11.26 -18.05
N LEU A 155 -3.81 10.34 -17.80
CA LEU A 155 -3.52 9.19 -18.66
C LEU A 155 -4.76 8.36 -19.09
N PRO A 156 -5.72 8.05 -18.21
CA PRO A 156 -6.91 7.29 -18.59
C PRO A 156 -7.85 7.99 -19.58
N PHE A 157 -7.74 9.33 -19.71
CA PHE A 157 -8.58 10.10 -20.61
C PHE A 157 -8.03 10.12 -22.06
N ILE A 158 -6.77 9.69 -22.24
CA ILE A 158 -6.16 9.62 -23.57
C ILE A 158 -6.87 8.53 -24.39
N PRO A 159 -7.32 8.82 -25.62
CA PRO A 159 -7.89 7.82 -26.53
C PRO A 159 -6.91 6.64 -26.72
N PHE A 160 -7.43 5.43 -26.85
CA PHE A 160 -6.71 4.16 -27.04
C PHE A 160 -5.94 3.63 -25.80
N LEU A 161 -5.66 4.47 -24.78
CA LEU A 161 -4.96 4.05 -23.57
C LEU A 161 -5.93 3.71 -22.43
N GLY A 162 -6.93 4.58 -22.24
CA GLY A 162 -7.92 4.43 -21.18
C GLY A 162 -8.96 3.37 -21.50
N VAL A 163 -9.31 2.58 -20.49
CA VAL A 163 -10.33 1.53 -20.55
C VAL A 163 -11.42 1.83 -19.55
N GLU A 164 -12.66 1.69 -20.00
CA GLU A 164 -13.84 1.78 -19.15
C GLU A 164 -14.11 0.43 -18.49
N ILE A 165 -14.18 0.42 -17.16
CA ILE A 165 -14.53 -0.75 -16.36
C ILE A 165 -15.62 -0.32 -15.39
N ASN A 166 -16.75 -1.01 -15.39
CA ASN A 166 -17.91 -0.71 -14.54
C ASN A 166 -18.43 0.73 -14.66
N GLY A 167 -18.44 1.30 -15.88
CA GLY A 167 -18.89 2.66 -16.12
C GLY A 167 -17.90 3.76 -15.76
N ALA A 168 -16.70 3.44 -15.31
CA ALA A 168 -15.66 4.40 -14.95
C ALA A 168 -14.41 4.26 -15.83
N ARG A 169 -14.00 5.38 -16.46
CA ARG A 169 -12.80 5.44 -17.30
C ARG A 169 -11.59 5.93 -16.50
N ILE A 170 -11.14 5.11 -15.56
CA ILE A 170 -10.02 5.40 -14.64
C ILE A 170 -8.87 4.40 -14.75
N TRP A 171 -8.99 3.45 -15.67
CA TRP A 171 -8.03 2.38 -15.87
C TRP A 171 -7.27 2.55 -17.19
N ILE A 172 -6.03 2.09 -17.21
CA ILE A 172 -5.26 1.90 -18.45
C ILE A 172 -4.98 0.42 -18.66
N ARG A 173 -4.91 -0.01 -19.90
CA ARG A 173 -4.58 -1.39 -20.24
C ARG A 173 -3.13 -1.48 -20.71
N LEU A 174 -2.36 -2.33 -20.05
CA LEU A 174 -0.98 -2.65 -20.38
C LEU A 174 -0.91 -4.14 -20.74
N GLY A 175 -1.17 -4.45 -22.01
CA GLY A 175 -1.28 -5.85 -22.47
C GLY A 175 -2.43 -6.59 -21.77
N PRO A 176 -2.17 -7.74 -21.10
CA PRO A 176 -3.19 -8.51 -20.39
C PRO A 176 -3.58 -7.88 -19.03
N MET A 177 -2.88 -6.85 -18.61
CA MET A 177 -3.04 -6.23 -17.29
C MET A 177 -3.81 -4.91 -17.39
N SER A 178 -4.63 -4.62 -16.38
CA SER A 178 -5.21 -3.30 -16.16
C SER A 178 -4.58 -2.67 -14.92
N PHE A 179 -4.25 -1.40 -15.02
CA PHE A 179 -3.66 -0.60 -13.96
C PHE A 179 -4.45 0.69 -13.78
N GLN A 180 -4.63 1.10 -12.53
CA GLN A 180 -5.28 2.36 -12.20
C GLN A 180 -4.21 3.41 -11.89
N PRO A 181 -3.92 4.37 -12.77
CA PRO A 181 -2.87 5.37 -12.57
C PRO A 181 -3.09 6.25 -11.34
N ALA A 182 -4.34 6.46 -10.94
CA ALA A 182 -4.69 7.24 -9.76
C ALA A 182 -4.06 6.69 -8.46
N GLU A 183 -3.79 5.39 -8.37
CA GLU A 183 -3.11 4.80 -7.20
C GLU A 183 -1.67 5.33 -7.07
N LEU A 184 -0.96 5.40 -8.19
CA LEU A 184 0.39 5.96 -8.21
C LEU A 184 0.37 7.48 -8.02
N THR A 185 -0.63 8.17 -8.60
CA THR A 185 -0.85 9.62 -8.42
C THR A 185 -0.95 9.98 -6.94
N LYS A 186 -1.69 9.22 -6.14
CA LYS A 186 -1.82 9.47 -4.68
C LYS A 186 -0.48 9.49 -3.98
N VAL A 187 0.41 8.55 -4.31
CA VAL A 187 1.75 8.48 -3.72
C VAL A 187 2.61 9.66 -4.16
N LEU A 188 2.60 9.98 -5.46
CA LEU A 188 3.38 11.09 -6.01
C LEU A 188 2.94 12.44 -5.44
N LEU A 189 1.64 12.68 -5.37
CA LEU A 189 1.11 13.90 -4.77
C LEU A 189 1.37 13.97 -3.26
N ALA A 190 1.33 12.84 -2.54
CA ALA A 190 1.69 12.81 -1.12
C ALA A 190 3.16 13.22 -0.90
N VAL A 191 4.09 12.79 -1.76
CA VAL A 191 5.50 13.21 -1.73
C VAL A 191 5.62 14.71 -1.98
N PHE A 192 4.92 15.23 -2.99
CA PHE A 192 4.90 16.65 -3.28
C PHE A 192 4.36 17.47 -2.11
N PHE A 193 3.16 17.17 -1.62
CA PHE A 193 2.54 17.92 -0.54
C PHE A 193 3.35 17.86 0.75
N ALA A 194 3.90 16.70 1.11
CA ALA A 194 4.76 16.58 2.29
C ALA A 194 6.00 17.48 2.18
N SER A 195 6.67 17.48 1.03
CA SER A 195 7.84 18.31 0.76
C SER A 195 7.50 19.79 0.77
N PHE A 196 6.41 20.17 0.08
CA PHE A 196 5.95 21.55 -0.02
C PHE A 196 5.55 22.12 1.34
N LEU A 197 4.78 21.36 2.14
CA LEU A 197 4.36 21.81 3.47
C LEU A 197 5.55 21.98 4.42
N VAL A 198 6.53 21.07 4.38
CA VAL A 198 7.75 21.19 5.18
C VAL A 198 8.59 22.40 4.76
N ALA A 199 8.71 22.66 3.45
CA ALA A 199 9.47 23.79 2.92
C ALA A 199 8.83 25.15 3.27
N ASN A 200 7.50 25.19 3.33
CA ASN A 200 6.74 26.44 3.53
C ASN A 200 6.12 26.57 4.91
N ARG A 201 6.44 25.67 5.85
CA ARG A 201 5.81 25.64 7.18
C ARG A 201 5.85 26.99 7.90
N ASP A 202 6.97 27.69 7.86
CA ASP A 202 7.16 28.96 8.55
C ASP A 202 6.35 30.08 7.87
N ASN A 203 6.29 30.09 6.54
CA ASN A 203 5.47 31.01 5.76
C ASN A 203 3.98 30.78 5.99
N LEU A 204 3.57 29.53 6.13
CA LEU A 204 2.18 29.15 6.41
C LEU A 204 1.78 29.46 7.86
N ALA A 205 2.72 29.33 8.81
CA ALA A 205 2.49 29.63 10.23
C ALA A 205 2.46 31.15 10.53
N LEU A 206 3.34 31.93 9.88
CA LEU A 206 3.55 33.36 10.20
C LEU A 206 2.63 34.32 9.44
N ALA A 207 1.91 33.88 8.41
CA ALA A 207 1.28 34.79 7.44
C ALA A 207 -0.25 34.92 7.56
N GLY A 208 -0.81 34.74 8.74
CA GLY A 208 -2.27 34.68 8.87
C GLY A 208 -2.98 36.04 8.90
N ARG A 209 -3.92 36.29 7.98
CA ARG A 209 -5.02 37.21 8.21
C ARG A 209 -6.07 36.51 9.07
N ARG A 210 -6.40 37.06 10.22
CA ARG A 210 -7.49 36.55 11.04
C ARG A 210 -8.82 36.80 10.32
N VAL A 211 -9.50 35.74 9.93
CA VAL A 211 -10.87 35.78 9.42
C VAL A 211 -11.72 34.91 10.33
N MET A 212 -12.72 35.48 10.97
CA MET A 212 -13.64 34.77 11.89
C MET A 212 -12.91 33.98 13.01
N GLY A 213 -11.77 34.50 13.52
CA GLY A 213 -11.01 33.83 14.59
C GLY A 213 -10.02 32.75 14.11
N ILE A 214 -9.99 32.41 12.83
CA ILE A 214 -9.08 31.44 12.24
C ILE A 214 -7.97 32.20 11.50
N ASN A 215 -6.71 31.81 11.74
CA ASN A 215 -5.56 32.36 11.03
C ASN A 215 -5.44 31.67 9.66
N LEU A 216 -5.79 32.37 8.58
CA LEU A 216 -5.66 31.84 7.23
C LEU A 216 -4.30 32.25 6.62
N PRO A 217 -3.56 31.33 5.99
CA PRO A 217 -2.34 31.65 5.28
C PRO A 217 -2.63 32.58 4.09
N ARG A 218 -1.67 33.41 3.69
CA ARG A 218 -1.83 34.31 2.53
C ARG A 218 -2.01 33.48 1.26
N ALA A 219 -2.99 33.84 0.42
CA ALA A 219 -3.34 33.12 -0.81
C ALA A 219 -2.13 32.87 -1.73
N ARG A 220 -1.16 33.79 -1.79
CA ARG A 220 0.07 33.64 -2.60
C ARG A 220 0.93 32.43 -2.20
N HIS A 221 0.82 31.94 -0.96
CA HIS A 221 1.55 30.75 -0.48
C HIS A 221 0.76 29.46 -0.68
N LEU A 222 -0.52 29.58 -1.09
CA LEU A 222 -1.39 28.45 -1.39
C LEU A 222 -1.50 28.18 -2.90
N VAL A 223 -1.02 29.10 -3.75
CA VAL A 223 -1.14 28.99 -5.21
C VAL A 223 -0.57 27.67 -5.78
N PRO A 224 0.50 27.05 -5.23
CA PRO A 224 0.97 25.77 -5.72
C PRO A 224 0.21 24.54 -5.17
N LEU A 225 -0.75 24.74 -4.27
CA LEU A 225 -1.59 23.67 -3.70
C LEU A 225 -2.91 23.54 -4.48
#